data_48f7abe5020e58a44b8e979963ad0c98
#
_entry.id   48f7abe5020e58a44b8e979963ad0c98
#
_cell.length_a   1.000
_cell.length_b   1.000
_cell.length_c   1.000
_cell.angle_alpha   90.00
_cell.angle_beta   90.00
_cell.angle_gamma   90.00
#
_symmetry.space_group_name_H-M   'P 1'
#
loop_
_entity.id
_entity.type
_entity.pdbx_description
1 polymer ?
#
loop_
_entity_poly.entity_id
_entity_poly.type
_entity_poly.pdbx_seq_one_letter_code
_entity_poly.pdbx_strand_id
1 'polypeptide(L)'
;MIKGVARKYFEGKKCLFCDKYGLYRLADKRVKCKNCLRYYSLNKLKKELQILYYFYLELSARKTAKELNINYRLVHRNFMKFRKCILAYSEQQVKKMNGELELDESYLGGKRKGNRGRGANNKTIVFGILERNGSVYTKIVENVSKETLMEEIKNKTKKVQFFTQMDGEVMLI
;
A
#
# COMPACT_ATOMS: atom_id res chain seq x y z
N MET A 1 3.99 17.50 -7.78
CA MET A 1 2.67 16.83 -7.65
C MET A 1 1.86 17.31 -6.46
N ILE A 2 2.33 17.17 -5.19
CA ILE A 2 1.58 17.58 -3.99
C ILE A 2 1.27 19.08 -3.93
N LYS A 3 2.20 19.96 -4.39
CA LYS A 3 1.96 21.41 -4.49
C LYS A 3 0.79 21.73 -5.44
N GLY A 4 0.65 21.02 -6.56
CA GLY A 4 -0.47 21.21 -7.49
C GLY A 4 -1.82 20.81 -6.91
N VAL A 5 -1.88 19.68 -6.20
CA VAL A 5 -3.09 19.24 -5.47
C VAL A 5 -3.47 20.24 -4.39
N ALA A 6 -2.49 20.67 -3.58
CA ALA A 6 -2.72 21.68 -2.56
C ALA A 6 -3.28 22.97 -3.18
N ARG A 7 -2.68 23.47 -4.25
CA ARG A 7 -3.13 24.67 -4.96
C ARG A 7 -4.58 24.55 -5.46
N LYS A 8 -4.91 23.41 -6.11
CA LYS A 8 -6.27 23.17 -6.62
C LYS A 8 -7.34 23.24 -5.52
N TYR A 9 -7.11 22.61 -4.38
CA TYR A 9 -8.12 22.50 -3.33
C TYR A 9 -8.07 23.57 -2.24
N PHE A 10 -6.91 24.18 -1.99
CA PHE A 10 -6.78 25.22 -0.97
C PHE A 10 -6.94 26.62 -1.57
N GLU A 11 -6.32 26.92 -2.70
CA GLU A 11 -6.39 28.21 -3.35
C GLU A 11 -7.56 28.29 -4.34
N GLY A 12 -7.83 27.21 -5.07
CA GLY A 12 -8.88 27.14 -6.09
C GLY A 12 -10.30 26.99 -5.55
N LYS A 13 -10.51 26.90 -4.23
CA LYS A 13 -11.82 26.75 -3.58
C LYS A 13 -12.70 25.62 -4.12
N LYS A 14 -12.09 24.57 -4.68
CA LYS A 14 -12.77 23.38 -5.18
C LYS A 14 -13.03 22.38 -4.07
N CYS A 15 -14.17 21.72 -4.12
CA CYS A 15 -14.54 20.68 -3.17
C CYS A 15 -13.75 19.39 -3.41
N LEU A 16 -13.22 18.79 -2.34
CA LEU A 16 -12.52 17.50 -2.39
C LEU A 16 -13.38 16.31 -2.86
N PHE A 17 -14.69 16.42 -2.69
CA PHE A 17 -15.61 15.30 -2.92
C PHE A 17 -16.31 15.35 -4.27
N CYS A 18 -16.65 16.55 -4.75
CA CYS A 18 -17.39 16.70 -6.00
C CYS A 18 -16.67 17.55 -7.05
N ASP A 19 -15.45 18.01 -6.75
CA ASP A 19 -14.58 18.83 -7.60
C ASP A 19 -15.23 20.15 -8.13
N LYS A 20 -16.39 20.54 -7.58
CA LYS A 20 -17.11 21.77 -7.94
C LYS A 20 -16.68 22.93 -7.05
N TYR A 21 -16.80 24.14 -7.55
CA TYR A 21 -16.62 25.36 -6.77
C TYR A 21 -17.80 25.59 -5.82
N GLY A 22 -17.63 26.43 -4.81
CA GLY A 22 -18.69 26.79 -3.88
C GLY A 22 -18.44 26.30 -2.46
N LEU A 23 -17.19 26.44 -2.00
CA LEU A 23 -16.83 26.25 -0.60
C LEU A 23 -17.08 27.52 0.19
N TYR A 24 -17.67 27.40 1.38
CA TYR A 24 -17.77 28.48 2.36
C TYR A 24 -17.28 28.02 3.74
N ARG A 25 -16.79 28.97 4.52
CA ARG A 25 -16.26 28.70 5.86
C ARG A 25 -17.38 28.67 6.89
N LEU A 26 -17.29 27.72 7.81
CA LEU A 26 -18.14 27.65 9.00
C LEU A 26 -17.46 28.33 10.19
N ALA A 27 -18.22 28.66 11.23
CA ALA A 27 -17.70 29.28 12.46
C ALA A 27 -16.61 28.46 13.13
N ASP A 28 -16.67 27.14 13.04
CA ASP A 28 -15.68 26.19 13.57
C ASP A 28 -14.43 26.01 12.69
N LYS A 29 -14.17 26.91 11.75
CA LYS A 29 -13.03 26.91 10.81
C LYS A 29 -13.01 25.75 9.80
N ARG A 30 -14.08 24.93 9.72
CA ARG A 30 -14.27 23.96 8.65
C ARG A 30 -14.80 24.66 7.40
N VAL A 31 -14.72 23.96 6.28
CA VAL A 31 -15.35 24.38 5.03
C VAL A 31 -16.48 23.43 4.68
N LYS A 32 -17.57 23.97 4.14
CA LYS A 32 -18.72 23.20 3.64
C LYS A 32 -18.92 23.51 2.16
N CYS A 33 -19.24 22.48 1.39
CA CYS A 33 -19.55 22.62 -0.03
C CYS A 33 -21.04 22.90 -0.22
N LYS A 34 -21.38 23.90 -1.04
CA LYS A 34 -22.76 24.22 -1.41
C LYS A 34 -23.43 23.11 -2.24
N ASN A 35 -22.62 22.38 -3.04
CA ASN A 35 -23.15 21.39 -3.98
C ASN A 35 -23.40 20.03 -3.34
N CYS A 36 -22.39 19.44 -2.67
CA CYS A 36 -22.49 18.09 -2.09
C CYS A 36 -22.76 18.11 -0.57
N LEU A 37 -22.88 19.29 0.05
CA LEU A 37 -23.18 19.53 1.46
C LEU A 37 -22.15 18.94 2.45
N ARG A 38 -21.12 18.27 1.99
CA ARG A 38 -20.07 17.72 2.82
C ARG A 38 -19.17 18.81 3.37
N TYR A 39 -18.64 18.57 4.56
CA TYR A 39 -17.75 19.51 5.26
C TYR A 39 -16.46 18.82 5.70
N TYR A 40 -15.38 19.58 5.77
CA TYR A 40 -14.05 19.10 6.17
C TYR A 40 -13.15 20.23 6.65
N SER A 41 -12.07 19.87 7.36
CA SER A 41 -11.09 20.84 7.85
C SER A 41 -9.92 20.96 6.86
N LEU A 42 -9.71 22.15 6.33
CA LEU A 42 -8.55 22.44 5.47
C LEU A 42 -7.22 22.26 6.22
N ASN A 43 -7.17 22.65 7.50
CA ASN A 43 -5.95 22.49 8.30
C ASN A 43 -5.60 21.01 8.52
N LYS A 44 -6.62 20.17 8.77
CA LYS A 44 -6.40 18.71 8.87
C LYS A 44 -5.89 18.16 7.56
N LEU A 45 -6.51 18.54 6.44
CA LEU A 45 -6.08 18.11 5.12
C LEU A 45 -4.63 18.55 4.81
N LYS A 46 -4.28 19.81 5.13
CA LYS A 46 -2.91 20.31 4.95
C LYS A 46 -1.90 19.47 5.73
N LYS A 47 -2.21 19.12 6.98
CA LYS A 47 -1.35 18.24 7.79
C LYS A 47 -1.24 16.83 7.18
N GLU A 48 -2.34 16.25 6.73
CA GLU A 48 -2.33 14.93 6.08
C GLU A 48 -1.49 14.94 4.79
N LEU A 49 -1.55 16.01 3.99
CA LEU A 49 -0.70 16.17 2.79
C LEU A 49 0.78 16.35 3.13
N GLN A 50 1.10 17.07 4.22
CA GLN A 50 2.49 17.16 4.69
C GLN A 50 3.01 15.78 5.11
N ILE A 51 2.24 15.02 5.88
CA ILE A 51 2.59 13.65 6.29
C ILE A 51 2.75 12.74 5.06
N LEU A 52 1.87 12.85 4.06
CA LEU A 52 1.96 12.10 2.82
C LEU A 52 3.24 12.43 2.04
N TYR A 53 3.67 13.68 2.04
CA TYR A 53 4.93 14.07 1.39
C TYR A 53 6.13 13.37 2.02
N TYR A 54 6.22 13.33 3.35
CA TYR A 54 7.30 12.62 4.04
C TYR A 54 7.19 11.09 3.90
N PHE A 55 5.98 10.56 3.78
CA PHE A 55 5.77 9.16 3.43
C PHE A 55 6.31 8.84 2.02
N TYR A 56 6.05 9.70 1.06
CA TYR A 56 6.58 9.60 -0.30
C TYR A 56 8.11 9.67 -0.36
N LEU A 57 8.73 10.45 0.54
CA LEU A 57 10.19 10.50 0.70
C LEU A 57 10.77 9.31 1.47
N GLU A 58 9.97 8.28 1.75
CA GLU A 58 10.35 7.05 2.47
C GLU A 58 10.93 7.28 3.88
N LEU A 59 10.66 8.43 4.48
CA LEU A 59 11.10 8.73 5.84
C LEU A 59 10.30 7.92 6.87
N SER A 60 10.99 7.47 7.92
CA SER A 60 10.30 6.74 9.00
C SER A 60 9.28 7.63 9.73
N ALA A 61 8.22 7.03 10.26
CA ALA A 61 7.19 7.76 11.00
C ALA A 61 7.75 8.55 12.21
N ARG A 62 8.81 8.06 12.85
CA ARG A 62 9.49 8.76 13.95
C ARG A 62 10.22 10.01 13.49
N LYS A 63 10.97 9.92 12.38
CA LYS A 63 11.64 11.08 11.78
C LYS A 63 10.61 12.11 11.31
N THR A 64 9.58 11.68 10.59
CA THR A 64 8.49 12.56 10.13
C THR A 64 7.81 13.29 11.29
N ALA A 65 7.52 12.61 12.39
CA ALA A 65 6.92 13.23 13.57
C ALA A 65 7.81 14.34 14.16
N LYS A 66 9.12 14.09 14.22
CA LYS A 66 10.11 15.07 14.69
C LYS A 66 10.21 16.27 13.75
N GLU A 67 10.35 16.04 12.45
CA GLU A 67 10.47 17.09 11.43
C GLU A 67 9.24 18.01 11.38
N LEU A 68 8.02 17.45 11.50
CA LEU A 68 6.79 18.20 11.47
C LEU A 68 6.38 18.75 12.85
N ASN A 69 7.11 18.42 13.91
CA ASN A 69 6.77 18.72 15.31
C ASN A 69 5.32 18.33 15.66
N ILE A 70 4.96 17.08 15.35
CA ILE A 70 3.62 16.53 15.60
C ILE A 70 3.70 15.17 16.29
N ASN A 71 2.59 14.75 16.89
CA ASN A 71 2.52 13.50 17.62
C ASN A 71 2.81 12.29 16.72
N TYR A 72 3.73 11.41 17.15
CA TYR A 72 4.07 10.16 16.45
C TYR A 72 2.86 9.28 16.14
N ARG A 73 1.92 9.14 17.08
CA ARG A 73 0.71 8.30 16.86
C ARG A 73 -0.11 8.81 15.66
N LEU A 74 -0.17 10.13 15.47
CA LEU A 74 -0.87 10.72 14.32
C LEU A 74 -0.18 10.37 13.01
N VAL A 75 1.14 10.50 12.95
CA VAL A 75 1.93 10.15 11.75
C VAL A 75 1.81 8.67 11.44
N HIS A 76 2.02 7.81 12.44
CA HIS A 76 1.93 6.36 12.29
C HIS A 76 0.56 5.93 11.76
N ARG A 77 -0.54 6.45 12.33
CA ARG A 77 -1.90 6.17 11.85
C ARG A 77 -2.09 6.58 10.38
N ASN A 78 -1.57 7.73 9.97
CA ASN A 78 -1.66 8.17 8.57
C ASN A 78 -0.80 7.27 7.67
N PHE A 79 0.41 6.88 8.07
CA PHE A 79 1.25 5.95 7.34
C PHE A 79 0.55 4.60 7.13
N MET A 80 -0.10 4.06 8.17
CA MET A 80 -0.90 2.83 8.04
C MET A 80 -2.10 3.00 7.11
N LYS A 81 -2.77 4.16 7.15
CA LYS A 81 -3.84 4.49 6.21
C LYS A 81 -3.34 4.51 4.76
N PHE A 82 -2.20 5.15 4.50
CA PHE A 82 -1.62 5.22 3.16
C PHE A 82 -1.23 3.83 2.65
N ARG A 83 -0.60 2.99 3.48
CA ARG A 83 -0.28 1.60 3.12
C ARG A 83 -1.53 0.79 2.76
N LYS A 84 -2.61 0.92 3.55
CA LYS A 84 -3.89 0.26 3.24
C LYS A 84 -4.49 0.74 1.91
N CYS A 85 -4.40 2.04 1.61
CA CYS A 85 -4.85 2.58 0.32
C CYS A 85 -4.01 2.04 -0.85
N ILE A 86 -2.68 1.96 -0.68
CA ILE A 86 -1.78 1.39 -1.69
C ILE A 86 -2.11 -0.08 -1.91
N LEU A 87 -2.27 -0.87 -0.84
CA LEU A 87 -2.63 -2.28 -0.94
C LEU A 87 -3.94 -2.46 -1.70
N ALA A 88 -5.00 -1.77 -1.31
CA ALA A 88 -6.30 -1.85 -1.98
C ALA A 88 -6.21 -1.46 -3.46
N TYR A 89 -5.41 -0.45 -3.80
CA TYR A 89 -5.17 -0.05 -5.18
C TYR A 89 -4.40 -1.13 -5.95
N SER A 90 -3.35 -1.68 -5.36
CA SER A 90 -2.55 -2.75 -5.97
C SER A 90 -3.40 -4.00 -6.26
N GLU A 91 -4.24 -4.41 -5.30
CA GLU A 91 -5.15 -5.55 -5.47
C GLU A 91 -6.13 -5.37 -6.63
N GLN A 92 -6.61 -4.13 -6.86
CA GLN A 92 -7.49 -3.81 -7.99
C GLN A 92 -6.76 -3.82 -9.34
N GLN A 93 -5.45 -3.54 -9.36
CA GLN A 93 -4.64 -3.52 -10.57
C GLN A 93 -4.19 -4.91 -11.01
N VAL A 94 -4.16 -5.89 -10.11
CA VAL A 94 -3.71 -7.24 -10.43
C VAL A 94 -4.73 -7.94 -11.32
N LYS A 95 -4.50 -7.87 -12.63
CA LYS A 95 -5.13 -8.75 -13.61
C LYS A 95 -4.52 -10.14 -13.47
N LYS A 96 -5.20 -11.17 -14.02
CA LYS A 96 -4.59 -12.50 -14.10
C LYS A 96 -3.29 -12.44 -14.90
N MET A 97 -2.21 -12.82 -14.26
CA MET A 97 -0.86 -12.84 -14.80
C MET A 97 -0.75 -13.89 -15.92
N ASN A 98 0.12 -13.64 -16.90
CA ASN A 98 0.31 -14.50 -18.06
C ASN A 98 1.78 -14.47 -18.49
N GLY A 99 2.26 -15.53 -19.18
CA GLY A 99 3.65 -15.60 -19.67
C GLY A 99 4.60 -16.22 -18.66
N GLU A 100 5.84 -15.73 -18.64
CA GLU A 100 6.88 -16.23 -17.73
C GLU A 100 6.68 -15.67 -16.32
N LEU A 101 6.53 -16.58 -15.36
CA LEU A 101 6.33 -16.23 -13.96
C LEU A 101 7.48 -16.76 -13.11
N GLU A 102 7.91 -15.94 -12.17
CA GLU A 102 8.86 -16.31 -11.14
C GLU A 102 8.13 -16.37 -9.80
N LEU A 103 8.35 -17.46 -9.07
CA LEU A 103 7.75 -17.70 -7.77
C LEU A 103 8.84 -17.69 -6.72
N ASP A 104 8.60 -16.97 -5.63
CA ASP A 104 9.51 -16.93 -4.49
C ASP A 104 8.75 -16.79 -3.17
N GLU A 105 9.33 -17.27 -2.09
CA GLU A 105 8.83 -17.06 -0.74
C GLU A 105 9.85 -16.35 0.13
N SER A 106 9.36 -15.37 0.89
CA SER A 106 10.16 -14.61 1.84
C SER A 106 9.63 -14.76 3.27
N TYR A 107 10.54 -15.01 4.20
CA TYR A 107 10.23 -15.22 5.63
C TYR A 107 10.52 -13.94 6.40
N LEU A 108 9.48 -13.18 6.72
CA LEU A 108 9.58 -11.93 7.48
C LEU A 108 9.45 -12.19 8.98
N GLY A 109 10.41 -11.70 9.75
CA GLY A 109 10.41 -11.81 11.22
C GLY A 109 11.76 -11.47 11.83
N GLY A 110 11.79 -11.23 13.15
CA GLY A 110 13.01 -10.91 13.88
C GLY A 110 13.97 -12.10 13.99
N LYS A 111 15.27 -11.83 14.15
CA LYS A 111 16.27 -12.84 14.52
C LYS A 111 15.94 -13.40 15.91
N ARG A 112 15.84 -14.73 16.03
CA ARG A 112 15.77 -15.41 17.34
C ARG A 112 17.10 -16.11 17.62
N LYS A 113 17.55 -16.04 18.88
CA LYS A 113 18.71 -16.81 19.34
C LYS A 113 18.33 -18.29 19.30
N GLY A 114 19.16 -19.13 18.68
CA GLY A 114 19.09 -20.59 18.73
C GLY A 114 18.52 -21.30 17.50
N ASN A 115 17.63 -20.69 16.72
CA ASN A 115 17.07 -21.34 15.53
C ASN A 115 17.40 -20.57 14.24
N ARG A 116 18.20 -21.19 13.38
CA ARG A 116 18.50 -20.70 12.02
C ARG A 116 17.70 -21.50 10.99
N GLY A 117 17.27 -20.85 9.90
CA GLY A 117 16.65 -21.52 8.76
C GLY A 117 15.16 -21.25 8.57
N ARG A 118 14.57 -21.98 7.60
CA ARG A 118 13.16 -21.84 7.15
C ARG A 118 12.14 -22.24 8.24
N GLY A 119 12.53 -23.08 9.21
CA GLY A 119 11.65 -23.62 10.27
C GLY A 119 11.52 -22.78 11.55
N ALA A 120 11.95 -21.52 11.58
CA ALA A 120 11.82 -20.71 12.79
C ALA A 120 10.34 -20.32 12.99
N ASN A 121 9.70 -20.89 14.02
CA ASN A 121 8.33 -20.57 14.44
C ASN A 121 8.12 -19.06 14.59
N ASN A 122 6.95 -18.57 14.15
CA ASN A 122 6.52 -17.17 14.18
C ASN A 122 7.16 -16.23 13.14
N LYS A 123 7.63 -16.73 12.02
CA LYS A 123 7.88 -15.89 10.84
C LYS A 123 6.62 -15.80 10.00
N THR A 124 6.35 -14.61 9.50
CA THR A 124 5.30 -14.39 8.50
C THR A 124 5.85 -14.78 7.15
N ILE A 125 5.18 -15.71 6.48
CA ILE A 125 5.56 -16.17 5.15
C ILE A 125 4.85 -15.29 4.13
N VAL A 126 5.62 -14.68 3.24
CA VAL A 126 5.10 -13.89 2.12
C VAL A 126 5.44 -14.64 0.84
N PHE A 127 4.43 -15.10 0.15
CA PHE A 127 4.55 -15.69 -1.17
C PHE A 127 4.44 -14.61 -2.23
N GLY A 128 5.32 -14.65 -3.23
CA GLY A 128 5.40 -13.71 -4.35
C GLY A 128 5.26 -14.40 -5.70
N ILE A 129 4.53 -13.78 -6.61
CA ILE A 129 4.48 -14.12 -8.03
C ILE A 129 4.93 -12.89 -8.79
N LEU A 130 6.01 -13.00 -9.56
CA LEU A 130 6.52 -11.97 -10.44
C LEU A 130 6.27 -12.37 -11.89
N GLU A 131 5.55 -11.55 -12.63
CA GLU A 131 5.44 -11.64 -14.09
C GLU A 131 6.60 -10.87 -14.70
N ARG A 132 7.44 -11.54 -15.53
CA ARG A 132 8.54 -10.87 -16.22
C ARG A 132 8.03 -9.71 -17.05
N ASN A 133 8.60 -8.52 -16.83
CA ASN A 133 8.18 -7.25 -17.45
C ASN A 133 6.73 -6.85 -17.14
N GLY A 134 6.15 -7.39 -16.07
CA GLY A 134 4.75 -7.17 -15.71
C GLY A 134 4.53 -6.83 -14.24
N SER A 135 3.50 -7.42 -13.68
CA SER A 135 3.01 -7.15 -12.33
C SER A 135 3.67 -8.05 -11.29
N VAL A 136 3.71 -7.58 -10.05
CA VAL A 136 4.08 -8.37 -8.88
C VAL A 136 2.84 -8.59 -8.02
N TYR A 137 2.59 -9.83 -7.64
CA TYR A 137 1.59 -10.20 -6.66
C TYR A 137 2.24 -10.78 -5.42
N THR A 138 1.82 -10.34 -4.25
CA THR A 138 2.31 -10.86 -2.97
C THR A 138 1.16 -11.19 -2.06
N LYS A 139 1.28 -12.29 -1.31
CA LYS A 139 0.29 -12.70 -0.31
C LYS A 139 0.96 -13.30 0.91
N ILE A 140 0.40 -13.02 2.09
CA ILE A 140 0.76 -13.74 3.30
C ILE A 140 0.07 -15.09 3.27
N VAL A 141 0.84 -16.16 3.42
CA VAL A 141 0.38 -17.55 3.46
C VAL A 141 0.71 -18.18 4.81
N GLU A 142 -0.08 -19.17 5.21
CA GLU A 142 0.12 -19.87 6.48
C GLU A 142 1.28 -20.86 6.40
N ASN A 143 1.46 -21.48 5.25
CA ASN A 143 2.52 -22.45 4.99
C ASN A 143 2.92 -22.42 3.50
N VAL A 144 4.00 -23.11 3.17
CA VAL A 144 4.51 -23.27 1.81
C VAL A 144 4.18 -24.65 1.22
N SER A 145 3.07 -25.25 1.67
CA SER A 145 2.65 -26.54 1.09
C SER A 145 2.24 -26.34 -0.37
N LYS A 146 2.43 -27.38 -1.16
CA LYS A 146 2.09 -27.37 -2.59
C LYS A 146 0.63 -26.98 -2.81
N GLU A 147 -0.28 -27.45 -1.97
CA GLU A 147 -1.71 -27.19 -2.06
C GLU A 147 -2.01 -25.72 -1.87
N THR A 148 -1.45 -25.09 -0.82
CA THR A 148 -1.64 -23.67 -0.49
C THR A 148 -1.11 -22.76 -1.61
N LEU A 149 0.11 -23.05 -2.11
CA LEU A 149 0.71 -22.24 -3.16
C LEU A 149 0.00 -22.42 -4.49
N MET A 150 -0.41 -23.64 -4.84
CA MET A 150 -1.13 -23.94 -6.07
C MET A 150 -2.50 -23.26 -6.14
N GLU A 151 -3.20 -23.15 -5.02
CA GLU A 151 -4.44 -22.41 -4.95
C GLU A 151 -4.25 -20.94 -5.31
N GLU A 152 -3.22 -20.29 -4.73
CA GLU A 152 -2.91 -18.90 -5.03
C GLU A 152 -2.47 -18.69 -6.49
N ILE A 153 -1.67 -19.59 -7.03
CA ILE A 153 -1.22 -19.55 -8.41
C ILE A 153 -2.42 -19.63 -9.36
N LYS A 154 -3.29 -20.63 -9.20
CA LYS A 154 -4.50 -20.81 -10.03
C LYS A 154 -5.42 -19.58 -9.98
N ASN A 155 -5.55 -18.96 -8.82
CA ASN A 155 -6.41 -17.78 -8.65
C ASN A 155 -5.85 -16.55 -9.36
N LYS A 156 -4.52 -16.41 -9.46
CA LYS A 156 -3.84 -15.20 -9.96
C LYS A 156 -3.24 -15.33 -11.35
N THR A 157 -3.21 -16.54 -11.92
CA THR A 157 -2.62 -16.76 -13.24
C THR A 157 -3.69 -17.22 -14.25
N LYS A 158 -3.45 -16.94 -15.52
CA LYS A 158 -4.10 -17.63 -16.63
C LYS A 158 -3.41 -18.97 -16.83
N LYS A 159 -3.79 -19.78 -17.84
CA LYS A 159 -3.02 -20.98 -18.21
C LYS A 159 -1.55 -20.60 -18.37
N VAL A 160 -0.70 -21.18 -17.52
CA VAL A 160 0.73 -20.83 -17.44
C VAL A 160 1.54 -21.91 -18.09
N GLN A 161 2.58 -21.51 -18.83
CA GLN A 161 3.46 -22.45 -19.51
C GLN A 161 4.74 -22.74 -18.74
N PHE A 162 5.24 -21.82 -17.88
CA PHE A 162 6.52 -22.04 -17.17
C PHE A 162 6.55 -21.32 -15.83
N PHE A 163 7.08 -22.00 -14.82
CA PHE A 163 7.47 -21.45 -13.53
C PHE A 163 8.96 -21.71 -13.31
N THR A 164 9.70 -20.69 -12.95
CA THR A 164 11.06 -20.84 -12.41
C THR A 164 11.03 -20.53 -10.93
N GLN A 165 11.41 -21.49 -10.10
CA GLN A 165 11.73 -21.26 -8.70
C GLN A 165 13.24 -20.99 -8.60
N MET A 166 13.67 -20.06 -7.75
CA MET A 166 15.08 -19.68 -7.62
C MET A 166 16.01 -20.82 -7.19
N ASP A 167 15.49 -21.95 -6.70
CA ASP A 167 16.24 -23.15 -6.31
C ASP A 167 16.39 -24.20 -7.44
N GLY A 168 16.08 -23.86 -8.69
CA GLY A 168 16.41 -24.69 -9.87
C GLY A 168 15.41 -25.79 -10.24
N GLU A 169 14.30 -25.94 -9.55
CA GLU A 169 13.22 -26.83 -9.99
C GLU A 169 12.22 -26.11 -10.90
N VAL A 170 12.10 -26.57 -12.13
CA VAL A 170 11.09 -26.10 -13.09
C VAL A 170 9.81 -26.89 -12.88
N MET A 171 8.75 -26.23 -12.43
CA MET A 171 7.43 -26.85 -12.35
C MET A 171 6.62 -26.46 -13.58
N LEU A 172 6.38 -27.43 -14.46
CA LEU A 172 5.43 -27.33 -15.58
C LEU A 172 4.01 -27.59 -15.06
N ILE A 173 3.10 -26.69 -15.34
CA ILE A 173 1.65 -26.87 -15.11
C ILE A 173 0.89 -26.56 -16.38
#